data_54f7ff6c574f6bf8cee567b31cc3b516
#
_entry.id   54f7ff6c574f6bf8cee567b31cc3b516
#
_cell.length_a   1.000
_cell.length_b   1.000
_cell.length_c   1.000
_cell.angle_alpha   90.00
_cell.angle_beta   90.00
_cell.angle_gamma   90.00
#
_symmetry.space_group_name_H-M   'P 1'
#
loop_
_entity.id
_entity.type
_entity.pdbx_description
1 polymer ?
#
loop_
_entity_poly.entity_id
_entity_poly.type
_entity_poly.pdbx_seq_one_letter_code
_entity_poly.pdbx_strand_id
1 'polypeptide(L)'
;MIKKKFPSKNYQSSGLYYDDYIDLKNILLKNVDKKKLKEIIELVIKTIKKKNQIFSCGNGGSSSTAEHLICDFTKGTANNTDLNIRSFSLNSNTSLMTAVANDISYDEVFSY
;
A
#
# COMPACT_ATOMS: atom_id res chain seq x y z
N MET A 1 -8.32 19.13 6.31
CA MET A 1 -7.32 18.55 5.41
C MET A 1 -5.98 19.22 5.67
N ILE A 2 -5.02 18.53 6.29
CA ILE A 2 -3.71 19.13 6.63
C ILE A 2 -2.88 19.22 5.34
N LYS A 3 -2.89 20.40 4.71
CA LYS A 3 -2.06 20.69 3.52
C LYS A 3 -0.60 21.10 3.90
N LYS A 4 -0.07 20.64 5.01
CA LYS A 4 1.32 20.94 5.34
C LYS A 4 2.22 19.89 4.70
N LYS A 5 2.95 20.33 3.67
CA LYS A 5 4.01 19.51 3.06
C LYS A 5 5.16 19.37 4.07
N PHE A 6 5.56 18.14 4.38
CA PHE A 6 6.75 17.90 5.21
C PHE A 6 7.98 17.69 4.29
N PRO A 7 9.15 18.25 4.62
CA PRO A 7 9.42 19.19 5.71
C PRO A 7 8.77 20.56 5.46
N SER A 8 8.29 21.22 6.52
CA SER A 8 7.61 22.53 6.42
C SER A 8 8.52 23.72 6.72
N LYS A 9 9.76 23.46 7.13
CA LYS A 9 10.80 24.45 7.49
C LYS A 9 12.19 23.88 7.25
N ASN A 10 13.20 24.72 7.30
CA ASN A 10 14.60 24.29 7.37
C ASN A 10 14.92 23.88 8.81
N TYR A 11 15.68 22.80 8.98
CA TYR A 11 16.11 22.30 10.28
C TYR A 11 17.59 22.56 10.50
N GLN A 12 17.94 22.99 11.72
CA GLN A 12 19.33 23.25 12.13
C GLN A 12 20.10 21.96 12.40
N SER A 13 19.40 20.85 12.66
CA SER A 13 20.02 19.55 12.88
C SER A 13 19.11 18.41 12.45
N SER A 14 19.69 17.24 12.17
CA SER A 14 18.95 16.01 11.87
C SER A 14 18.09 15.55 13.04
N GLY A 15 18.49 15.81 14.29
CA GLY A 15 17.69 15.50 15.48
C GLY A 15 16.37 16.26 15.48
N LEU A 16 16.40 17.58 15.27
CA LEU A 16 15.17 18.38 15.21
C LEU A 16 14.25 17.96 14.05
N TYR A 17 14.83 17.59 12.90
CA TYR A 17 14.06 17.02 11.78
C TYR A 17 13.37 15.72 12.18
N TYR A 18 14.10 14.82 12.83
CA TYR A 18 13.60 13.52 13.27
C TYR A 18 12.45 13.69 14.28
N ASP A 19 12.60 14.53 15.27
CA ASP A 19 11.58 14.78 16.30
C ASP A 19 10.29 15.30 15.67
N ASP A 20 10.35 16.32 14.81
CA ASP A 20 9.20 16.84 14.08
C ASP A 20 8.54 15.77 13.17
N TYR A 21 9.35 14.90 12.54
CA TYR A 21 8.83 13.80 11.72
C TYR A 21 8.04 12.79 12.55
N ILE A 22 8.58 12.39 13.70
CA ILE A 22 7.91 11.45 14.61
C ILE A 22 6.62 12.06 15.16
N ASP A 23 6.65 13.33 15.56
CA ASP A 23 5.46 14.03 16.06
C ASP A 23 4.36 14.10 14.98
N LEU A 24 4.70 14.48 13.77
CA LEU A 24 3.75 14.49 12.65
C LEU A 24 3.19 13.10 12.37
N LYS A 25 4.04 12.08 12.33
CA LYS A 25 3.62 10.70 12.15
C LYS A 25 2.63 10.27 13.24
N ASN A 26 2.92 10.57 14.50
CA ASN A 26 2.04 10.25 15.63
C ASN A 26 0.68 10.96 15.53
N ILE A 27 0.66 12.23 15.13
CA ILE A 27 -0.57 12.97 14.89
C ILE A 27 -1.40 12.31 13.79
N LEU A 28 -0.78 11.94 12.67
CA LEU A 28 -1.47 11.31 11.55
C LEU A 28 -2.04 9.94 11.94
N LEU A 29 -1.28 9.12 12.67
CA LEU A 29 -1.74 7.80 13.13
C LEU A 29 -2.91 7.90 14.12
N LYS A 30 -2.90 8.89 15.02
CA LYS A 30 -4.02 9.12 15.95
C LYS A 30 -5.31 9.56 15.24
N ASN A 31 -5.19 10.19 14.08
CA ASN A 31 -6.32 10.68 13.28
C ASN A 31 -6.85 9.68 12.24
N VAL A 32 -6.34 8.44 12.24
CA VAL A 32 -6.89 7.39 11.37
C VAL A 32 -8.36 7.13 11.74
N ASP A 33 -9.22 7.17 10.74
CA ASP A 33 -10.64 6.85 10.89
C ASP A 33 -10.82 5.36 11.19
N LYS A 34 -11.03 5.06 12.46
CA LYS A 34 -11.16 3.68 12.95
C LYS A 34 -12.40 2.98 12.39
N LYS A 35 -13.46 3.73 12.03
CA LYS A 35 -14.66 3.16 11.41
C LYS A 35 -14.33 2.67 10.01
N LYS A 36 -13.69 3.51 9.20
CA LYS A 36 -13.21 3.10 7.86
C LYS A 36 -12.21 1.95 7.91
N LEU A 37 -11.31 1.96 8.88
CA LEU A 37 -10.37 0.85 9.08
C LEU A 37 -11.11 -0.46 9.34
N LYS A 38 -12.15 -0.46 10.18
CA LYS A 38 -13.00 -1.62 10.43
C LYS A 38 -13.71 -2.08 9.15
N GLU A 39 -14.30 -1.15 8.40
CA GLU A 39 -14.99 -1.44 7.13
C GLU A 39 -14.03 -2.11 6.11
N ILE A 40 -12.79 -1.64 6.01
CA ILE A 40 -11.76 -2.24 5.15
C ILE A 40 -11.45 -3.67 5.60
N ILE A 41 -11.23 -3.89 6.89
CA ILE A 41 -10.95 -5.22 7.44
C ILE A 41 -12.10 -6.19 7.14
N GLU A 42 -13.34 -5.76 7.35
CA GLU A 42 -14.54 -6.57 7.08
C GLU A 42 -14.66 -6.90 5.59
N LEU A 43 -14.35 -5.96 4.70
CA LEU A 43 -14.32 -6.16 3.25
C LEU A 43 -13.28 -7.20 2.85
N VAL A 44 -12.06 -7.10 3.38
CA VAL A 44 -10.98 -8.07 3.13
C VAL A 44 -11.39 -9.47 3.59
N ILE A 45 -11.90 -9.59 4.83
CA ILE A 45 -12.37 -10.88 5.37
C ILE A 45 -13.49 -11.48 4.49
N LYS A 46 -14.44 -10.65 4.06
CA LYS A 46 -15.53 -11.09 3.16
C LYS A 46 -15.00 -11.58 1.81
N THR A 47 -14.01 -10.88 1.25
CA THR A 47 -13.35 -11.24 -0.01
C THR A 47 -12.67 -12.61 0.09
N ILE A 48 -11.93 -12.82 1.16
CA ILE A 48 -11.24 -14.09 1.44
C ILE A 48 -12.24 -15.24 1.62
N LYS A 49 -13.30 -15.05 2.44
CA LYS A 49 -14.33 -16.07 2.68
C LYS A 49 -15.06 -16.47 1.39
N LYS A 50 -15.23 -15.54 0.46
CA LYS A 50 -15.83 -15.81 -0.86
C LYS A 50 -14.86 -16.40 -1.88
N LYS A 51 -13.60 -16.63 -1.50
CA LYS A 51 -12.52 -17.07 -2.40
C LYS A 51 -12.30 -16.14 -3.60
N ASN A 52 -12.66 -14.86 -3.47
CA ASN A 52 -12.38 -13.83 -4.45
C ASN A 52 -10.90 -13.44 -4.42
N GLN A 53 -10.49 -12.64 -5.41
CA GLN A 53 -9.12 -12.19 -5.57
C GLN A 53 -8.91 -10.80 -4.94
N ILE A 54 -7.69 -10.57 -4.48
CA ILE A 54 -7.21 -9.26 -4.02
C ILE A 54 -6.05 -8.88 -4.94
N PHE A 55 -6.11 -7.67 -5.49
CA PHE A 55 -5.05 -7.10 -6.29
C PHE A 55 -4.43 -5.90 -5.59
N SER A 56 -3.13 -5.77 -5.69
CA SER A 56 -2.40 -4.59 -5.25
C SER A 56 -1.58 -4.01 -6.38
N CYS A 57 -1.44 -2.70 -6.40
CA CYS A 57 -0.59 -1.99 -7.35
C CYS A 57 -0.02 -0.71 -6.73
N GLY A 58 1.04 -0.19 -7.32
CA GLY A 58 1.64 1.05 -6.90
C GLY A 58 2.79 1.47 -7.81
N ASN A 59 3.16 2.74 -7.74
CA ASN A 59 4.28 3.30 -8.50
C ASN A 59 5.46 3.60 -7.59
N GLY A 60 6.69 3.43 -8.09
CA GLY A 60 7.91 3.70 -7.34
C GLY A 60 7.97 2.90 -6.03
N GLY A 61 8.19 3.57 -4.90
CA GLY A 61 8.23 2.92 -3.59
C GLY A 61 6.91 2.24 -3.19
N SER A 62 5.77 2.71 -3.71
CA SER A 62 4.47 2.07 -3.49
C SER A 62 4.35 0.73 -4.23
N SER A 63 5.11 0.51 -5.32
CA SER A 63 5.20 -0.81 -5.97
C SER A 63 5.78 -1.85 -5.01
N SER A 64 6.91 -1.54 -4.37
CA SER A 64 7.53 -2.44 -3.39
C SER A 64 6.60 -2.71 -2.20
N THR A 65 5.85 -1.70 -1.74
CA THR A 65 4.85 -1.87 -0.68
C THR A 65 3.70 -2.78 -1.14
N ALA A 66 3.22 -2.62 -2.37
CA ALA A 66 2.17 -3.45 -2.94
C ALA A 66 2.60 -4.92 -3.08
N GLU A 67 3.83 -5.17 -3.53
CA GLU A 67 4.39 -6.53 -3.63
C GLU A 67 4.59 -7.17 -2.25
N HIS A 68 5.08 -6.38 -1.27
CA HIS A 68 5.25 -6.89 0.08
C HIS A 68 3.92 -7.26 0.74
N LEU A 69 2.88 -6.46 0.53
CA LEU A 69 1.51 -6.78 0.99
C LEU A 69 1.04 -8.13 0.44
N ILE A 70 1.31 -8.43 -0.83
CA ILE A 70 0.95 -9.71 -1.43
C ILE A 70 1.78 -10.87 -0.86
N CYS A 71 3.06 -10.63 -0.58
CA CYS A 71 3.91 -11.59 0.11
C CYS A 71 3.34 -11.95 1.49
N ASP A 72 2.92 -10.95 2.27
CA ASP A 72 2.33 -11.15 3.60
C ASP A 72 0.98 -11.87 3.52
N PHE A 73 0.14 -11.52 2.56
CA PHE A 73 -1.14 -12.20 2.36
C PHE A 73 -0.97 -13.65 1.89
N THR A 74 -0.01 -13.92 1.03
CA THR A 74 0.20 -15.28 0.48
C THR A 74 0.97 -16.15 1.46
N LYS A 75 2.19 -15.75 1.84
CA LYS A 75 3.08 -16.52 2.69
C LYS A 75 2.78 -16.35 4.17
N GLY A 76 2.65 -15.09 4.63
CA GLY A 76 2.49 -14.79 6.05
C GLY A 76 1.20 -15.37 6.62
N THR A 77 0.10 -15.27 5.88
CA THR A 77 -1.18 -15.83 6.31
C THR A 77 -1.18 -17.36 6.24
N ALA A 78 -0.67 -17.95 5.17
CA ALA A 78 -0.64 -19.39 4.99
C ALA A 78 0.22 -20.12 6.05
N ASN A 79 1.30 -19.49 6.52
CA ASN A 79 2.15 -20.07 7.56
C ASN A 79 1.50 -20.14 8.95
N ASN A 80 0.50 -19.31 9.20
CA ASN A 80 -0.10 -19.14 10.52
C ASN A 80 -1.59 -19.52 10.59
N THR A 81 -2.19 -19.86 9.45
CA THR A 81 -3.61 -20.19 9.35
C THR A 81 -3.84 -21.17 8.20
N ASP A 82 -5.01 -21.79 8.15
CA ASP A 82 -5.45 -22.61 7.01
C ASP A 82 -6.04 -21.77 5.85
N LEU A 83 -5.87 -20.45 5.88
CA LEU A 83 -6.38 -19.56 4.86
C LEU A 83 -5.45 -19.54 3.64
N ASN A 84 -6.00 -19.79 2.49
CA ASN A 84 -5.34 -19.61 1.20
C ASN A 84 -5.91 -18.37 0.51
N ILE A 85 -5.18 -17.25 0.64
CA ILE A 85 -5.60 -15.96 0.08
C ILE A 85 -5.14 -15.87 -1.37
N ARG A 86 -6.09 -15.64 -2.27
CA ARG A 86 -5.83 -15.41 -3.69
C ARG A 86 -5.47 -13.93 -3.89
N SER A 87 -4.19 -13.62 -3.76
CA SER A 87 -3.68 -12.24 -3.88
C SER A 87 -2.60 -12.12 -4.94
N PHE A 88 -2.61 -11.00 -5.68
CA PHE A 88 -1.76 -10.77 -6.83
C PHE A 88 -1.27 -9.32 -6.86
N SER A 89 0.00 -9.12 -7.20
CA SER A 89 0.52 -7.79 -7.51
C SER A 89 0.45 -7.55 -9.01
N LEU A 90 -0.14 -6.43 -9.41
CA LEU A 90 -0.11 -5.96 -10.81
C LEU A 90 1.28 -5.44 -11.21
N ASN A 91 2.18 -5.25 -10.24
CA ASN A 91 3.57 -4.86 -10.49
C ASN A 91 4.49 -6.02 -10.84
N SER A 92 4.07 -7.27 -10.61
CA SER A 92 4.94 -8.45 -10.76
C SER A 92 5.35 -8.75 -12.21
N ASN A 93 4.58 -8.29 -13.20
CA ASN A 93 4.92 -8.43 -14.60
C ASN A 93 5.49 -7.12 -15.16
N THR A 94 6.75 -6.85 -14.87
CA THR A 94 7.46 -5.65 -15.34
C THR A 94 7.48 -5.55 -16.87
N SER A 95 7.59 -6.66 -17.59
CA SER A 95 7.59 -6.65 -19.05
C SER A 95 6.25 -6.17 -19.62
N LEU A 96 5.13 -6.64 -19.06
CA LEU A 96 3.80 -6.17 -19.46
C LEU A 96 3.64 -4.68 -19.14
N MET A 97 3.98 -4.27 -17.91
CA MET A 97 3.86 -2.86 -17.49
C MET A 97 4.63 -1.92 -18.42
N THR A 98 5.87 -2.28 -18.75
CA THR A 98 6.71 -1.44 -19.62
C THR A 98 6.23 -1.44 -21.07
N ALA A 99 5.73 -2.55 -21.58
CA ALA A 99 5.13 -2.62 -22.91
C ALA A 99 3.87 -1.75 -23.01
N VAL A 100 2.96 -1.87 -22.06
CA VAL A 100 1.74 -1.03 -22.02
C VAL A 100 2.11 0.45 -21.90
N ALA A 101 3.05 0.80 -21.03
CA ALA A 101 3.51 2.17 -20.86
C ALA A 101 4.10 2.77 -22.13
N ASN A 102 4.84 1.98 -22.92
CA ASN A 102 5.50 2.39 -24.16
C ASN A 102 4.55 2.43 -25.36
N ASP A 103 3.72 1.40 -25.51
CA ASP A 103 2.97 1.16 -26.74
C ASP A 103 1.56 1.75 -26.68
N ILE A 104 1.03 1.99 -25.50
CA ILE A 104 -0.33 2.49 -25.28
C ILE A 104 -0.30 3.79 -24.48
N SER A 105 -0.17 3.70 -23.17
CA SER A 105 -0.12 4.85 -22.25
C SER A 105 0.28 4.38 -20.85
N TYR A 106 1.00 5.24 -20.12
CA TYR A 106 1.30 4.97 -18.71
C TYR A 106 0.03 4.91 -17.83
N ASP A 107 -1.02 5.64 -18.21
CA ASP A 107 -2.28 5.68 -17.47
C ASP A 107 -3.01 4.32 -17.49
N GLU A 108 -2.67 3.46 -18.47
CA GLU A 108 -3.32 2.15 -18.66
C GLU A 108 -2.56 0.98 -18.00
N VAL A 109 -1.38 1.21 -17.39
CA VAL A 109 -0.51 0.12 -16.91
C VAL A 109 -1.14 -0.82 -15.87
N PHE A 110 -2.17 -0.37 -15.16
CA PHE A 110 -2.89 -1.17 -14.17
C PHE A 110 -4.33 -1.54 -14.57
N SER A 111 -4.83 -1.01 -15.68
CA SER A 111 -6.19 -1.30 -16.19
C SER A 111 -6.18 -2.26 -17.36
N TYR A 112 -5.06 -2.38 -18.05
CA TYR A 112 -4.86 -3.27 -19.18
C TYR A 112 -4.80 -4.73 -18.74
#